data_03c3658831e778b8ddd0c6dca4db1793
#
_entry.id   03c3658831e778b8ddd0c6dca4db1793
#
_cell.length_a   1.000
_cell.length_b   1.000
_cell.length_c   1.000
_cell.angle_alpha   90.00
_cell.angle_beta   90.00
_cell.angle_gamma   90.00
#
_symmetry.space_group_name_H-M   'P 1'
#
loop_
_entity.id
_entity.type
_entity.pdbx_description
1 polymer ?
#
loop_
_entity_poly.entity_id
_entity_poly.type
_entity_poly.pdbx_seq_one_letter_code
_entity_poly.pdbx_strand_id
1 'polypeptide(L)'
;MQDSVEKAVTSNPELGARFQDFQSSLEGQNVAQGGLLPEVNAEGWIGKEWRGSTSLSKSHDWTRKGYTLQLRQLIFDGNSTLNTVRQLGLEKVSTYYDLVSTIDSVAMEAAAAHIDVQRYREMELLARENYQMHLNTLGQVRERSESGVGRGVDLEQAMGRQALAQSNLMTESGNLNDVLQRYRRIVGQPAPAVLVDAPTFDEKLPSNPENFDNSLLANPSILSKQALLQAADKGVDVARGNFSPTLEFRASTGRDRNERPNELTGRHHTAQASNVQLVASYNLYRGGADSARVRQTKAQSYAARDVRDYTCRNVQQELSIAWNNIVRLREQIPFLRDHELATSKVRVAYMQQFQIGQRSLLDLLDTENELFDARRALRNAEYDLKLAELRWLTFSHQLLPALGLQQPHNQDVPEEAEDLIFPQEALQVCMEPVPDTANLQPVMVEYRNNMEPPVLRQVSAN
;
A
#
# COMPACT_ATOMS: atom_id res chain seq x y z
N MET A 1 -15.33 -14.50 -4.83
CA MET A 1 -14.41 -13.48 -4.29
C MET A 1 -13.13 -14.12 -3.77
N GLN A 2 -13.18 -15.13 -2.91
CA GLN A 2 -12.00 -15.85 -2.41
C GLN A 2 -11.03 -16.26 -3.54
N ASP A 3 -11.51 -16.96 -4.57
CA ASP A 3 -10.69 -17.36 -5.73
C ASP A 3 -10.04 -16.18 -6.48
N SER A 4 -10.73 -15.03 -6.57
CA SER A 4 -10.17 -13.82 -7.21
C SER A 4 -9.04 -13.23 -6.39
N VAL A 5 -9.20 -13.19 -5.04
CA VAL A 5 -8.17 -12.69 -4.13
C VAL A 5 -6.99 -13.66 -4.09
N GLU A 6 -7.24 -14.97 -3.96
CA GLU A 6 -6.19 -16.00 -3.94
C GLU A 6 -5.31 -15.92 -5.21
N LYS A 7 -5.93 -15.81 -6.39
CA LYS A 7 -5.19 -15.65 -7.65
C LYS A 7 -4.37 -14.36 -7.66
N ALA A 8 -4.95 -13.24 -7.21
CA ALA A 8 -4.25 -11.97 -7.18
C ALA A 8 -3.02 -12.04 -6.26
N VAL A 9 -3.17 -12.54 -5.02
CA VAL A 9 -2.05 -12.59 -4.06
C VAL A 9 -0.98 -13.63 -4.41
N THR A 10 -1.28 -14.61 -5.28
CA THR A 10 -0.30 -15.62 -5.70
C THR A 10 0.40 -15.28 -7.01
N SER A 11 -0.18 -14.46 -7.89
CA SER A 11 0.33 -14.26 -9.24
C SER A 11 0.60 -12.80 -9.61
N ASN A 12 0.32 -11.83 -8.72
CA ASN A 12 0.53 -10.42 -9.03
C ASN A 12 2.02 -10.07 -9.08
N PRO A 13 2.52 -9.48 -10.20
CA PRO A 13 3.93 -9.11 -10.34
C PRO A 13 4.42 -8.07 -9.33
N GLU A 14 3.53 -7.24 -8.79
CA GLU A 14 3.86 -6.26 -7.74
C GLU A 14 4.31 -6.97 -6.46
N LEU A 15 3.61 -8.03 -6.05
CA LEU A 15 4.02 -8.85 -4.91
C LEU A 15 5.33 -9.57 -5.18
N GLY A 16 5.53 -10.06 -6.41
CA GLY A 16 6.81 -10.64 -6.81
C GLY A 16 7.96 -9.64 -6.67
N ALA A 17 7.78 -8.39 -7.08
CA ALA A 17 8.78 -7.34 -6.92
C ALA A 17 9.09 -7.06 -5.44
N ARG A 18 8.07 -6.92 -4.60
CA ARG A 18 8.25 -6.69 -3.15
C ARG A 18 8.92 -7.86 -2.44
N PHE A 19 8.61 -9.08 -2.87
CA PHE A 19 9.31 -10.26 -2.34
C PHE A 19 10.80 -10.26 -2.71
N GLN A 20 11.15 -9.85 -3.93
CA GLN A 20 12.56 -9.71 -4.33
C GLN A 20 13.26 -8.56 -3.58
N ASP A 21 12.57 -7.46 -3.27
CA ASP A 21 13.10 -6.40 -2.40
C ASP A 21 13.42 -6.94 -1.00
N PHE A 22 12.53 -7.76 -0.44
CA PHE A 22 12.77 -8.44 0.85
C PHE A 22 13.97 -9.40 0.76
N GLN A 23 14.05 -10.23 -0.27
CA GLN A 23 15.21 -11.12 -0.48
C GLN A 23 16.52 -10.32 -0.64
N SER A 24 16.48 -9.21 -1.34
CA SER A 24 17.63 -8.31 -1.47
C SER A 24 18.08 -7.73 -0.13
N SER A 25 17.14 -7.39 0.76
CA SER A 25 17.46 -6.87 2.09
C SER A 25 18.06 -7.95 3.01
N LEU A 26 17.62 -9.21 2.87
CA LEU A 26 18.20 -10.36 3.55
C LEU A 26 19.66 -10.56 3.14
N GLU A 27 19.93 -10.55 1.84
CA GLU A 27 21.31 -10.67 1.34
C GLU A 27 22.15 -9.43 1.69
N GLY A 28 21.57 -8.25 1.79
CA GLY A 28 22.22 -7.04 2.29
C GLY A 28 22.74 -7.19 3.73
N GLN A 29 21.97 -7.84 4.60
CA GLN A 29 22.43 -8.20 5.95
C GLN A 29 23.57 -9.21 5.91
N ASN A 30 23.50 -10.24 5.05
CA ASN A 30 24.57 -11.23 4.87
C ASN A 30 25.87 -10.58 4.39
N VAL A 31 25.79 -9.62 3.48
CA VAL A 31 26.96 -8.82 3.04
C VAL A 31 27.60 -8.08 4.22
N ALA A 32 26.82 -7.48 5.09
CA ALA A 32 27.36 -6.79 6.26
C ALA A 32 27.95 -7.76 7.29
N GLN A 33 27.37 -8.96 7.47
CA GLN A 33 27.92 -10.03 8.29
C GLN A 33 29.29 -10.49 7.76
N GLY A 34 29.49 -10.48 6.43
CA GLY A 34 30.77 -10.73 5.79
C GLY A 34 31.89 -9.82 6.30
N GLY A 35 31.57 -8.59 6.74
CA GLY A 35 32.53 -7.66 7.36
C GLY A 35 33.11 -8.12 8.72
N LEU A 36 32.46 -9.11 9.37
CA LEU A 36 32.93 -9.74 10.59
C LEU A 36 33.82 -10.96 10.32
N LEU A 37 33.90 -11.42 9.06
CA LEU A 37 34.65 -12.59 8.65
C LEU A 37 36.03 -12.19 8.07
N PRO A 38 36.96 -13.14 7.96
CA PRO A 38 38.24 -12.87 7.34
C PRO A 38 38.11 -12.55 5.86
N GLU A 39 38.73 -11.46 5.43
CA GLU A 39 38.87 -11.08 4.04
C GLU A 39 40.23 -11.58 3.51
N VAL A 40 40.24 -12.31 2.40
CA VAL A 40 41.44 -12.81 1.76
C VAL A 40 41.57 -12.25 0.35
N ASN A 41 42.56 -11.42 0.13
CA ASN A 41 42.83 -10.78 -1.16
C ASN A 41 44.12 -11.32 -1.78
N ALA A 42 44.07 -11.64 -3.07
CA ALA A 42 45.24 -11.97 -3.88
C ALA A 42 45.42 -10.89 -4.95
N GLU A 43 46.59 -10.30 -4.98
CA GLU A 43 46.98 -9.26 -5.92
C GLU A 43 48.23 -9.69 -6.71
N GLY A 44 48.17 -9.53 -8.02
CA GLY A 44 49.33 -9.75 -8.90
C GLY A 44 49.58 -8.53 -9.79
N TRP A 45 50.85 -8.18 -9.95
CA TRP A 45 51.21 -7.04 -10.78
C TRP A 45 52.39 -7.35 -11.68
N ILE A 46 52.44 -6.68 -12.83
CA ILE A 46 53.55 -6.58 -13.73
C ILE A 46 53.59 -5.16 -14.32
N GLY A 47 54.73 -4.54 -14.28
CA GLY A 47 54.90 -3.17 -14.77
C GLY A 47 56.32 -2.83 -15.12
N LYS A 48 56.54 -1.75 -15.84
CA LYS A 48 57.84 -1.12 -16.05
C LYS A 48 58.03 0.06 -15.14
N GLU A 49 59.13 0.11 -14.44
CA GLU A 49 59.58 1.27 -13.63
C GLU A 49 60.70 1.99 -14.35
N TRP A 50 60.60 3.34 -14.36
CA TRP A 50 61.64 4.21 -14.88
C TRP A 50 62.14 5.08 -13.75
N ARG A 51 63.47 5.15 -13.62
CA ARG A 51 64.11 6.08 -12.70
C ARG A 51 64.97 7.03 -13.50
N GLY A 52 64.70 8.34 -13.34
CA GLY A 52 65.52 9.38 -13.93
C GLY A 52 66.94 9.37 -13.38
N SER A 53 67.93 9.91 -14.15
CA SER A 53 69.31 10.02 -13.71
C SER A 53 69.42 11.01 -12.54
N THR A 54 70.30 10.63 -11.57
CA THR A 54 70.77 11.52 -10.54
C THR A 54 72.28 11.68 -10.74
N SER A 55 72.95 12.63 -10.05
CA SER A 55 74.42 12.83 -10.14
C SER A 55 75.21 11.57 -9.82
N LEU A 56 74.60 10.57 -9.20
CA LEU A 56 75.26 9.31 -8.74
C LEU A 56 74.70 8.04 -9.43
N SER A 57 73.69 8.12 -10.27
CA SER A 57 73.09 6.93 -10.92
C SER A 57 72.52 7.29 -12.31
N LYS A 58 72.81 6.39 -13.31
CA LYS A 58 72.26 6.51 -14.67
C LYS A 58 70.78 6.22 -14.74
N SER A 59 70.08 6.78 -15.75
CA SER A 59 68.70 6.45 -16.05
C SER A 59 68.55 4.97 -16.43
N HIS A 60 67.67 4.23 -15.79
CA HIS A 60 67.41 2.83 -16.07
C HIS A 60 65.87 2.59 -16.09
N ASP A 61 65.46 1.67 -16.96
CA ASP A 61 64.16 1.05 -16.96
C ASP A 61 64.26 -0.44 -16.62
N TRP A 62 63.33 -0.97 -15.88
CA TRP A 62 63.29 -2.41 -15.55
C TRP A 62 61.85 -2.89 -15.38
N THR A 63 61.65 -4.21 -15.50
CA THR A 63 60.34 -4.83 -15.22
C THR A 63 60.26 -5.20 -13.75
N ARG A 64 59.17 -4.82 -13.13
CA ARG A 64 58.78 -5.26 -11.79
C ARG A 64 57.55 -6.12 -11.88
N LYS A 65 57.57 -7.29 -11.25
CA LYS A 65 56.42 -8.20 -11.19
C LYS A 65 56.39 -8.90 -9.83
N GLY A 66 55.17 -9.19 -9.39
CA GLY A 66 55.02 -9.85 -8.12
C GLY A 66 53.61 -10.28 -7.87
N TYR A 67 53.41 -10.87 -6.72
CA TYR A 67 52.09 -11.16 -6.17
C TYR A 67 52.15 -10.97 -4.66
N THR A 68 50.97 -10.65 -4.08
CA THR A 68 50.73 -10.60 -2.64
C THR A 68 49.45 -11.31 -2.32
N LEU A 69 49.44 -12.14 -1.29
CA LEU A 69 48.26 -12.70 -0.64
C LEU A 69 48.14 -12.00 0.70
N GLN A 70 46.96 -11.42 0.97
CA GLN A 70 46.69 -10.68 2.20
C GLN A 70 45.44 -11.26 2.86
N LEU A 71 45.50 -11.44 4.18
CA LEU A 71 44.40 -11.76 5.04
C LEU A 71 44.17 -10.56 5.99
N ARG A 72 42.93 -10.09 6.06
CA ARG A 72 42.51 -9.06 6.99
C ARG A 72 41.30 -9.57 7.78
N GLN A 73 41.36 -9.49 9.10
CA GLN A 73 40.28 -9.85 9.99
C GLN A 73 40.02 -8.68 10.93
N LEU A 74 38.79 -8.15 10.88
CA LEU A 74 38.32 -7.18 11.87
C LEU A 74 38.16 -7.88 13.22
N ILE A 75 38.75 -7.33 14.28
CA ILE A 75 38.58 -7.82 15.66
C ILE A 75 37.67 -6.88 16.44
N PHE A 76 37.83 -5.56 16.26
CA PHE A 76 37.07 -4.56 16.96
C PHE A 76 37.06 -3.24 16.17
N ASP A 77 35.89 -2.59 16.11
CA ASP A 77 35.65 -1.27 15.45
C ASP A 77 34.68 -0.38 16.23
N GLY A 78 34.65 -0.54 17.54
CA GLY A 78 33.66 0.16 18.35
C GLY A 78 32.22 -0.37 18.17
N ASN A 79 32.08 -1.64 17.77
CA ASN A 79 30.82 -2.30 17.42
C ASN A 79 30.08 -1.67 16.22
N SER A 80 30.80 -0.89 15.40
CA SER A 80 30.17 -0.25 14.21
C SER A 80 29.64 -1.31 13.23
N THR A 81 30.47 -2.29 12.86
CA THR A 81 30.05 -3.38 11.96
C THR A 81 28.92 -4.22 12.57
N LEU A 82 29.01 -4.57 13.86
CA LEU A 82 27.95 -5.32 14.54
C LEU A 82 26.62 -4.55 14.57
N ASN A 83 26.64 -3.25 14.86
CA ASN A 83 25.46 -2.41 14.83
C ASN A 83 24.94 -2.20 13.40
N THR A 84 25.80 -2.20 12.37
CA THR A 84 25.39 -2.20 10.96
C THR A 84 24.61 -3.47 10.61
N VAL A 85 25.06 -4.64 11.06
CA VAL A 85 24.34 -5.91 10.87
C VAL A 85 22.98 -5.87 11.54
N ARG A 86 22.90 -5.32 12.77
CA ARG A 86 21.62 -5.15 13.49
C ARG A 86 20.69 -4.14 12.81
N GLN A 87 21.24 -3.03 12.33
CA GLN A 87 20.49 -2.04 11.55
C GLN A 87 19.87 -2.68 10.32
N LEU A 88 20.66 -3.38 9.52
CA LEU A 88 20.17 -4.05 8.30
C LEU A 88 19.20 -5.20 8.60
N GLY A 89 19.35 -5.88 9.75
CA GLY A 89 18.38 -6.84 10.22
C GLY A 89 16.99 -6.20 10.48
N LEU A 90 16.96 -5.02 11.11
CA LEU A 90 15.73 -4.27 11.32
C LEU A 90 15.16 -3.66 10.02
N GLU A 91 16.02 -3.25 9.09
CA GLU A 91 15.60 -2.83 7.75
C GLU A 91 14.98 -4.00 6.96
N LYS A 92 15.53 -5.22 7.10
CA LYS A 92 14.94 -6.46 6.57
C LYS A 92 13.54 -6.72 7.16
N VAL A 93 13.34 -6.54 8.47
CA VAL A 93 12.03 -6.64 9.12
C VAL A 93 11.06 -5.61 8.53
N SER A 94 11.52 -4.38 8.30
CA SER A 94 10.69 -3.35 7.66
C SER A 94 10.25 -3.75 6.25
N THR A 95 11.18 -4.24 5.42
CA THR A 95 10.86 -4.70 4.05
C THR A 95 9.92 -5.90 4.04
N TYR A 96 10.02 -6.79 5.02
CA TYR A 96 9.06 -7.87 5.21
C TYR A 96 7.64 -7.34 5.50
N TYR A 97 7.50 -6.41 6.44
CA TYR A 97 6.19 -5.83 6.74
C TYR A 97 5.65 -4.93 5.61
N ASP A 98 6.51 -4.31 4.81
CA ASP A 98 6.10 -3.60 3.58
C ASP A 98 5.57 -4.60 2.52
N LEU A 99 6.15 -5.81 2.41
CA LEU A 99 5.59 -6.91 1.60
C LEU A 99 4.21 -7.32 2.11
N VAL A 100 4.06 -7.56 3.42
CA VAL A 100 2.77 -7.93 4.05
C VAL A 100 1.71 -6.86 3.81
N SER A 101 2.05 -5.58 3.98
CA SER A 101 1.16 -4.45 3.69
C SER A 101 0.75 -4.39 2.20
N THR A 102 1.66 -4.73 1.30
CA THR A 102 1.35 -4.80 -0.14
C THR A 102 0.43 -5.98 -0.46
N ILE A 103 0.60 -7.12 0.23
CA ILE A 103 -0.32 -8.28 0.12
C ILE A 103 -1.74 -7.86 0.51
N ASP A 104 -1.91 -7.16 1.65
CA ASP A 104 -3.22 -6.66 2.10
C ASP A 104 -3.82 -5.68 1.08
N SER A 105 -3.02 -4.79 0.52
CA SER A 105 -3.46 -3.83 -0.50
C SER A 105 -3.92 -4.53 -1.79
N VAL A 106 -3.16 -5.49 -2.29
CA VAL A 106 -3.51 -6.28 -3.50
C VAL A 106 -4.74 -7.14 -3.23
N ALA A 107 -4.87 -7.73 -2.04
CA ALA A 107 -6.05 -8.49 -1.63
C ALA A 107 -7.31 -7.59 -1.61
N MET A 108 -7.19 -6.37 -1.06
CA MET A 108 -8.26 -5.38 -1.06
C MET A 108 -8.64 -4.95 -2.49
N GLU A 109 -7.65 -4.64 -3.33
CA GLU A 109 -7.92 -4.26 -4.73
C GLU A 109 -8.61 -5.39 -5.50
N ALA A 110 -8.21 -6.64 -5.29
CA ALA A 110 -8.83 -7.81 -5.94
C ALA A 110 -10.27 -8.04 -5.46
N ALA A 111 -10.51 -7.92 -4.14
CA ALA A 111 -11.84 -8.03 -3.57
C ALA A 111 -12.75 -6.89 -4.04
N ALA A 112 -12.25 -5.65 -4.07
CA ALA A 112 -12.97 -4.49 -4.58
C ALA A 112 -13.28 -4.65 -6.08
N ALA A 113 -12.30 -5.09 -6.90
CA ALA A 113 -12.53 -5.34 -8.32
C ALA A 113 -13.61 -6.42 -8.56
N HIS A 114 -13.66 -7.47 -7.71
CA HIS A 114 -14.71 -8.48 -7.77
C HIS A 114 -16.09 -7.88 -7.51
N ILE A 115 -16.23 -7.06 -6.47
CA ILE A 115 -17.48 -6.36 -6.10
C ILE A 115 -17.86 -5.37 -7.20
N ASP A 116 -16.91 -4.58 -7.71
CA ASP A 116 -17.18 -3.60 -8.76
C ASP A 116 -17.69 -4.27 -10.05
N VAL A 117 -17.17 -5.42 -10.45
CA VAL A 117 -17.70 -6.15 -11.61
C VAL A 117 -19.14 -6.59 -11.37
N GLN A 118 -19.50 -7.06 -10.17
CA GLN A 118 -20.90 -7.40 -9.84
C GLN A 118 -21.77 -6.15 -9.89
N ARG A 119 -21.34 -5.08 -9.23
CA ARG A 119 -22.03 -3.78 -9.19
C ARG A 119 -22.34 -3.25 -10.58
N TYR A 120 -21.32 -3.15 -11.45
CA TYR A 120 -21.48 -2.55 -12.76
C TYR A 120 -22.22 -3.45 -13.76
N ARG A 121 -22.21 -4.77 -13.57
CA ARG A 121 -23.11 -5.68 -14.29
C ARG A 121 -24.59 -5.40 -13.93
N GLU A 122 -24.86 -5.17 -12.66
CA GLU A 122 -26.20 -4.85 -12.19
C GLU A 122 -26.64 -3.43 -12.63
N MET A 123 -25.73 -2.45 -12.60
CA MET A 123 -26.01 -1.10 -13.11
C MET A 123 -26.31 -1.09 -14.60
N GLU A 124 -25.56 -1.86 -15.40
CA GLU A 124 -25.79 -2.00 -16.84
C GLU A 124 -27.15 -2.69 -17.11
N LEU A 125 -27.50 -3.71 -16.31
CA LEU A 125 -28.81 -4.38 -16.42
C LEU A 125 -29.96 -3.40 -16.11
N LEU A 126 -29.89 -2.63 -15.02
CA LEU A 126 -30.88 -1.61 -14.67
C LEU A 126 -31.00 -0.55 -15.75
N ALA A 127 -29.88 -0.10 -16.32
CA ALA A 127 -29.89 0.87 -17.42
C ALA A 127 -30.53 0.29 -18.70
N ARG A 128 -30.30 -0.98 -18.99
CA ARG A 128 -30.93 -1.71 -20.10
C ARG A 128 -32.44 -1.86 -19.92
N GLU A 129 -32.89 -2.21 -18.72
CA GLU A 129 -34.33 -2.27 -18.37
C GLU A 129 -34.96 -0.89 -18.51
N ASN A 130 -34.33 0.17 -18.02
CA ASN A 130 -34.81 1.54 -18.15
C ASN A 130 -34.94 1.98 -19.62
N TYR A 131 -33.88 1.70 -20.44
CA TYR A 131 -33.92 1.97 -21.88
C TYR A 131 -35.07 1.22 -22.57
N GLN A 132 -35.24 -0.07 -22.29
CA GLN A 132 -36.34 -0.88 -22.87
C GLN A 132 -37.72 -0.35 -22.47
N MET A 133 -37.89 0.14 -21.23
CA MET A 133 -39.12 0.73 -20.77
C MET A 133 -39.43 2.01 -21.54
N HIS A 134 -38.45 2.92 -21.69
CA HIS A 134 -38.67 4.15 -22.47
C HIS A 134 -38.91 3.87 -23.96
N LEU A 135 -38.30 2.82 -24.54
CA LEU A 135 -38.53 2.39 -25.91
C LEU A 135 -39.96 1.90 -26.09
N ASN A 136 -40.51 1.10 -25.16
CA ASN A 136 -41.86 0.61 -25.18
C ASN A 136 -42.91 1.78 -25.04
N THR A 137 -42.62 2.71 -24.11
CA THR A 137 -43.46 3.91 -23.90
C THR A 137 -43.49 4.79 -25.16
N LEU A 138 -42.31 5.00 -25.78
CA LEU A 138 -42.24 5.75 -27.06
C LEU A 138 -43.07 5.09 -28.16
N GLY A 139 -43.04 3.76 -28.26
CA GLY A 139 -43.86 3.01 -29.22
C GLY A 139 -45.34 3.27 -29.03
N GLN A 140 -45.83 3.19 -27.77
CA GLN A 140 -47.25 3.45 -27.43
C GLN A 140 -47.64 4.91 -27.69
N VAL A 141 -46.80 5.88 -27.37
CA VAL A 141 -47.08 7.31 -27.60
C VAL A 141 -47.07 7.63 -29.09
N ARG A 142 -46.16 7.03 -29.86
CA ARG A 142 -46.13 7.18 -31.33
C ARG A 142 -47.42 6.66 -31.99
N GLU A 143 -47.85 5.48 -31.63
CA GLU A 143 -49.08 4.88 -32.14
C GLU A 143 -50.32 5.75 -31.83
N ARG A 144 -50.41 6.31 -30.63
CA ARG A 144 -51.47 7.26 -30.26
C ARG A 144 -51.39 8.58 -31.02
N SER A 145 -50.17 9.09 -31.29
CA SER A 145 -49.98 10.33 -32.05
C SER A 145 -50.35 10.15 -33.52
N GLU A 146 -49.98 9.04 -34.13
CA GLU A 146 -50.29 8.69 -35.54
C GLU A 146 -51.79 8.45 -35.74
N SER A 147 -52.49 7.92 -34.72
CA SER A 147 -53.95 7.75 -34.75
C SER A 147 -54.73 9.04 -34.51
N GLY A 148 -54.04 10.18 -34.25
CA GLY A 148 -54.66 11.49 -34.02
C GLY A 148 -55.26 11.69 -32.62
N VAL A 149 -55.06 10.73 -31.70
CA VAL A 149 -55.55 10.80 -30.31
C VAL A 149 -54.51 11.40 -29.38
N GLY A 150 -53.18 11.29 -29.75
CA GLY A 150 -52.03 11.78 -28.96
C GLY A 150 -51.60 13.21 -29.31
N ARG A 151 -50.93 13.88 -28.38
CA ARG A 151 -50.33 15.21 -28.59
C ARG A 151 -48.92 15.06 -29.17
N GLY A 152 -48.54 15.86 -30.17
CA GLY A 152 -47.19 15.87 -30.75
C GLY A 152 -46.12 16.19 -29.70
N VAL A 153 -46.40 17.03 -28.70
CA VAL A 153 -45.48 17.35 -27.58
C VAL A 153 -45.13 16.10 -26.75
N ASP A 154 -46.11 15.21 -26.54
CA ASP A 154 -45.88 13.97 -25.79
C ASP A 154 -44.92 13.04 -26.57
N LEU A 155 -44.99 13.03 -27.90
CA LEU A 155 -44.06 12.27 -28.73
C LEU A 155 -42.65 12.80 -28.60
N GLU A 156 -42.43 14.10 -28.74
CA GLU A 156 -41.09 14.73 -28.59
C GLU A 156 -40.51 14.48 -27.20
N GLN A 157 -41.35 14.55 -26.14
CA GLN A 157 -40.92 14.27 -24.78
C GLN A 157 -40.50 12.80 -24.60
N ALA A 158 -41.27 11.85 -25.13
CA ALA A 158 -40.94 10.44 -25.08
C ALA A 158 -39.63 10.13 -25.86
N MET A 159 -39.41 10.79 -27.02
CA MET A 159 -38.16 10.68 -27.79
C MET A 159 -36.97 11.21 -26.97
N GLY A 160 -37.09 12.37 -26.33
CA GLY A 160 -36.04 12.94 -25.48
C GLY A 160 -35.65 12.02 -24.31
N ARG A 161 -36.65 11.43 -23.63
CA ARG A 161 -36.41 10.47 -22.53
C ARG A 161 -35.80 9.17 -23.00
N GLN A 162 -36.22 8.65 -24.15
CA GLN A 162 -35.57 7.44 -24.75
C GLN A 162 -34.10 7.70 -25.12
N ALA A 163 -33.80 8.86 -25.72
CA ALA A 163 -32.43 9.24 -26.04
C ALA A 163 -31.55 9.37 -24.79
N LEU A 164 -32.09 9.94 -23.69
CA LEU A 164 -31.39 10.00 -22.40
C LEU A 164 -31.11 8.60 -21.83
N ALA A 165 -32.12 7.72 -21.84
CA ALA A 165 -31.98 6.35 -21.36
C ALA A 165 -30.95 5.55 -22.18
N GLN A 166 -30.90 5.78 -23.50
CA GLN A 166 -29.87 5.20 -24.37
C GLN A 166 -28.46 5.71 -24.03
N SER A 167 -28.30 6.99 -23.77
CA SER A 167 -27.05 7.59 -23.33
C SER A 167 -26.58 6.99 -21.98
N ASN A 168 -27.50 6.83 -21.02
CA ASN A 168 -27.21 6.22 -19.74
C ASN A 168 -26.74 4.76 -19.91
N LEU A 169 -27.40 3.97 -20.77
CA LEU A 169 -26.98 2.60 -21.06
C LEU A 169 -25.57 2.55 -21.65
N MET A 170 -25.22 3.44 -22.58
CA MET A 170 -23.86 3.53 -23.14
C MET A 170 -22.84 3.86 -22.06
N THR A 171 -23.16 4.77 -21.14
CA THR A 171 -22.30 5.13 -20.03
C THR A 171 -22.04 3.94 -19.10
N GLU A 172 -23.09 3.22 -18.70
CA GLU A 172 -22.93 2.06 -17.81
C GLU A 172 -22.21 0.89 -18.50
N SER A 173 -22.41 0.69 -19.81
CA SER A 173 -21.66 -0.28 -20.58
C SER A 173 -20.15 0.09 -20.66
N GLY A 174 -19.82 1.38 -20.78
CA GLY A 174 -18.47 1.89 -20.69
C GLY A 174 -17.84 1.63 -19.31
N ASN A 175 -18.55 2.00 -18.25
CA ASN A 175 -18.14 1.76 -16.85
C ASN A 175 -17.87 0.27 -16.60
N LEU A 176 -18.76 -0.61 -17.09
CA LEU A 176 -18.57 -2.06 -16.96
C LEU A 176 -17.29 -2.52 -17.67
N ASN A 177 -17.00 -2.01 -18.87
CA ASN A 177 -15.76 -2.35 -19.56
C ASN A 177 -14.53 -1.92 -18.74
N ASP A 178 -14.54 -0.73 -18.15
CA ASP A 178 -13.42 -0.22 -17.35
C ASP A 178 -13.14 -1.08 -16.12
N VAL A 179 -14.17 -1.51 -15.40
CA VAL A 179 -13.99 -2.38 -14.23
C VAL A 179 -13.57 -3.80 -14.63
N LEU A 180 -13.99 -4.30 -15.79
CA LEU A 180 -13.53 -5.59 -16.32
C LEU A 180 -12.03 -5.55 -16.66
N GLN A 181 -11.52 -4.43 -17.21
CA GLN A 181 -10.08 -4.25 -17.46
C GLN A 181 -9.31 -4.13 -16.15
N ARG A 182 -9.85 -3.39 -15.14
CA ARG A 182 -9.25 -3.31 -13.80
C ARG A 182 -9.16 -4.69 -13.15
N TYR A 183 -10.25 -5.46 -13.18
CA TYR A 183 -10.25 -6.83 -12.66
C TYR A 183 -9.17 -7.68 -13.32
N ARG A 184 -9.08 -7.64 -14.67
CA ARG A 184 -8.07 -8.39 -15.42
C ARG A 184 -6.64 -7.97 -15.05
N ARG A 185 -6.38 -6.69 -14.82
CA ARG A 185 -5.06 -6.19 -14.39
C ARG A 185 -4.67 -6.75 -13.03
N ILE A 186 -5.60 -6.75 -12.08
CA ILE A 186 -5.31 -7.12 -10.68
C ILE A 186 -5.25 -8.64 -10.52
N VAL A 187 -6.23 -9.36 -11.06
CA VAL A 187 -6.38 -10.81 -10.89
C VAL A 187 -5.56 -11.62 -11.93
N GLY A 188 -5.11 -10.96 -12.99
CA GLY A 188 -4.34 -11.60 -14.08
C GLY A 188 -5.19 -12.38 -15.08
N GLN A 189 -6.51 -12.49 -14.88
CA GLN A 189 -7.44 -13.25 -15.72
C GLN A 189 -8.70 -12.43 -15.99
N PRO A 190 -9.40 -12.67 -17.11
CA PRO A 190 -10.69 -12.02 -17.36
C PRO A 190 -11.72 -12.46 -16.30
N ALA A 191 -12.63 -11.55 -15.95
CA ALA A 191 -13.71 -11.86 -15.03
C ALA A 191 -14.63 -12.95 -15.62
N PRO A 192 -14.98 -14.01 -14.87
CA PRO A 192 -15.88 -15.04 -15.35
C PRO A 192 -17.28 -14.48 -15.63
N ALA A 193 -18.04 -15.14 -16.49
CA ALA A 193 -19.39 -14.71 -16.85
C ALA A 193 -20.32 -14.63 -15.61
N VAL A 194 -20.18 -15.59 -14.71
CA VAL A 194 -20.90 -15.63 -13.42
C VAL A 194 -19.87 -15.49 -12.32
N LEU A 195 -20.03 -14.46 -11.49
CA LEU A 195 -19.28 -14.25 -10.26
C LEU A 195 -20.12 -14.73 -9.07
N VAL A 196 -19.50 -15.42 -8.15
CA VAL A 196 -20.13 -15.79 -6.88
C VAL A 196 -20.32 -14.52 -6.05
N ASP A 197 -21.48 -14.38 -5.41
CA ASP A 197 -21.76 -13.22 -4.58
C ASP A 197 -20.70 -13.04 -3.49
N ALA A 198 -20.38 -11.79 -3.23
CA ALA A 198 -19.48 -11.44 -2.15
C ALA A 198 -20.12 -11.84 -0.81
N PRO A 199 -19.38 -12.55 0.08
CA PRO A 199 -19.90 -12.93 1.39
C PRO A 199 -20.24 -11.69 2.22
N THR A 200 -21.08 -11.85 3.23
CA THR A 200 -21.27 -10.86 4.29
C THR A 200 -20.22 -11.04 5.36
N PHE A 201 -19.73 -9.94 5.91
CA PHE A 201 -18.68 -9.97 6.94
C PHE A 201 -19.20 -9.56 8.33
N ASP A 202 -20.53 -9.44 8.51
CA ASP A 202 -21.14 -9.00 9.77
C ASP A 202 -20.64 -9.73 11.01
N GLU A 203 -20.47 -11.05 10.93
CA GLU A 203 -19.98 -11.88 12.03
C GLU A 203 -18.48 -11.71 12.33
N LYS A 204 -17.73 -11.13 11.39
CA LYS A 204 -16.28 -10.93 11.47
C LYS A 204 -15.89 -9.50 11.86
N LEU A 205 -16.87 -8.64 11.93
CA LEU A 205 -16.68 -7.27 12.38
C LEU A 205 -16.96 -7.17 13.88
N PRO A 206 -16.25 -6.30 14.63
CA PRO A 206 -16.56 -6.06 16.02
C PRO A 206 -17.95 -5.45 16.16
N SER A 207 -18.67 -5.80 17.22
CA SER A 207 -20.02 -5.26 17.48
C SER A 207 -19.98 -3.76 17.83
N ASN A 208 -18.94 -3.32 18.53
CA ASN A 208 -18.65 -1.92 18.86
C ASN A 208 -17.14 -1.79 19.10
N PRO A 209 -16.34 -1.23 18.20
CA PRO A 209 -14.93 -1.00 18.45
C PRO A 209 -14.77 0.22 19.34
N GLU A 210 -14.71 0.00 20.65
CA GLU A 210 -14.36 1.06 21.62
C GLU A 210 -12.91 1.54 21.41
N ASN A 211 -12.03 0.61 20.96
CA ASN A 211 -10.63 0.88 20.71
C ASN A 211 -10.14 0.14 19.46
N PHE A 212 -9.36 0.81 18.62
CA PHE A 212 -8.65 0.20 17.49
C PHE A 212 -7.27 -0.34 17.84
N ASP A 213 -6.91 -0.40 19.13
CA ASP A 213 -5.56 -0.70 19.60
C ASP A 213 -4.99 -1.98 19.01
N ASN A 214 -5.74 -3.07 19.09
CA ASN A 214 -5.31 -4.37 18.55
C ASN A 214 -5.13 -4.33 17.02
N SER A 215 -5.97 -3.58 16.33
CA SER A 215 -5.89 -3.40 14.88
C SER A 215 -4.68 -2.55 14.47
N LEU A 216 -4.36 -1.51 15.27
CA LEU A 216 -3.19 -0.68 15.05
C LEU A 216 -1.89 -1.45 15.30
N LEU A 217 -1.84 -2.24 16.39
CA LEU A 217 -0.66 -3.07 16.71
C LEU A 217 -0.41 -4.18 15.69
N ALA A 218 -1.46 -4.72 15.07
CA ALA A 218 -1.34 -5.77 14.06
C ALA A 218 -1.09 -5.22 12.65
N ASN A 219 -1.20 -3.89 12.45
CA ASN A 219 -1.11 -3.31 11.10
C ASN A 219 0.32 -3.35 10.54
N PRO A 220 0.55 -4.02 9.38
CA PRO A 220 1.90 -4.20 8.84
C PRO A 220 2.59 -2.89 8.47
N SER A 221 1.85 -1.88 8.01
CA SER A 221 2.44 -0.58 7.66
C SER A 221 3.04 0.12 8.89
N ILE A 222 2.38 0.01 10.05
CA ILE A 222 2.88 0.57 11.32
C ILE A 222 4.09 -0.22 11.79
N LEU A 223 4.04 -1.56 11.72
CA LEU A 223 5.16 -2.43 12.11
C LEU A 223 6.40 -2.18 11.24
N SER A 224 6.23 -1.97 9.93
CA SER A 224 7.32 -1.59 9.04
C SER A 224 8.00 -0.29 9.51
N LYS A 225 7.23 0.76 9.81
CA LYS A 225 7.80 2.06 10.21
C LYS A 225 8.40 2.03 11.62
N GLN A 226 7.88 1.17 12.51
CA GLN A 226 8.50 0.90 13.80
C GLN A 226 9.87 0.21 13.64
N ALA A 227 9.99 -0.77 12.75
CA ALA A 227 11.26 -1.42 12.43
C ALA A 227 12.27 -0.42 11.85
N LEU A 228 11.85 0.46 10.94
CA LEU A 228 12.70 1.54 10.40
C LEU A 228 13.18 2.52 11.47
N LEU A 229 12.33 2.87 12.43
CA LEU A 229 12.73 3.72 13.56
C LEU A 229 13.84 3.04 14.38
N GLN A 230 13.65 1.76 14.73
CA GLN A 230 14.68 1.03 15.50
C GLN A 230 15.96 0.83 14.67
N ALA A 231 15.86 0.65 13.35
CA ALA A 231 17.01 0.61 12.44
C ALA A 231 17.76 1.96 12.45
N ALA A 232 17.04 3.07 12.39
CA ALA A 232 17.65 4.41 12.44
C ALA A 232 18.34 4.68 13.79
N ASP A 233 17.80 4.18 14.91
CA ASP A 233 18.45 4.24 16.22
C ASP A 233 19.75 3.45 16.23
N LYS A 234 19.80 2.25 15.62
CA LYS A 234 21.05 1.50 15.42
C LYS A 234 22.05 2.24 14.51
N GLY A 235 21.56 2.99 13.52
CA GLY A 235 22.38 3.88 12.70
C GLY A 235 23.10 4.97 13.52
N VAL A 236 22.49 5.44 14.61
CA VAL A 236 23.17 6.35 15.57
C VAL A 236 24.32 5.63 16.28
N ASP A 237 24.13 4.36 16.69
CA ASP A 237 25.16 3.57 17.37
C ASP A 237 26.29 3.22 16.39
N VAL A 238 26.02 2.95 15.12
CA VAL A 238 27.02 2.81 14.05
C VAL A 238 27.90 4.07 13.97
N ALA A 239 27.24 5.25 13.91
CA ALA A 239 27.97 6.52 13.81
C ALA A 239 28.84 6.80 15.06
N ARG A 240 28.39 6.39 16.26
CA ARG A 240 29.17 6.48 17.50
C ARG A 240 30.39 5.57 17.51
N GLY A 241 30.34 4.42 16.85
CA GLY A 241 31.47 3.50 16.72
C GLY A 241 32.73 4.16 16.15
N ASN A 242 32.57 5.19 15.29
CA ASN A 242 33.69 5.94 14.74
C ASN A 242 34.57 6.68 15.77
N PHE A 243 34.04 6.88 17.00
CA PHE A 243 34.85 7.43 18.10
C PHE A 243 35.70 6.38 18.84
N SER A 244 35.63 5.13 18.43
CA SER A 244 36.40 4.03 19.01
C SER A 244 37.61 3.72 18.16
N PRO A 245 38.69 3.11 18.74
CA PRO A 245 39.78 2.56 17.95
C PRO A 245 39.29 1.35 17.14
N THR A 246 39.91 1.12 16.00
CA THR A 246 39.77 -0.13 15.22
C THR A 246 40.94 -1.04 15.51
N LEU A 247 40.67 -2.33 15.68
CA LEU A 247 41.68 -3.38 15.88
C LEU A 247 41.52 -4.44 14.79
N GLU A 248 42.58 -4.66 14.04
CA GLU A 248 42.58 -5.61 12.94
C GLU A 248 43.77 -6.56 13.05
N PHE A 249 43.53 -7.83 12.77
CA PHE A 249 44.56 -8.80 12.48
C PHE A 249 44.84 -8.77 10.98
N ARG A 250 46.13 -8.61 10.62
CA ARG A 250 46.61 -8.62 9.24
C ARG A 250 47.72 -9.61 9.07
N ALA A 251 47.65 -10.46 8.06
CA ALA A 251 48.68 -11.33 7.64
C ALA A 251 48.91 -11.16 6.14
N SER A 252 50.15 -11.09 5.71
CA SER A 252 50.44 -11.05 4.28
C SER A 252 51.70 -11.84 3.93
N THR A 253 51.68 -12.43 2.74
CA THR A 253 52.84 -13.05 2.14
C THR A 253 52.89 -12.69 0.67
N GLY A 254 54.11 -12.44 0.17
CA GLY A 254 54.25 -12.06 -1.22
C GLY A 254 55.65 -12.22 -1.74
N ARG A 255 55.75 -12.18 -3.06
CA ARG A 255 57.03 -12.20 -3.78
C ARG A 255 57.04 -11.06 -4.78
N ASP A 256 58.09 -10.25 -4.64
CA ASP A 256 58.38 -9.14 -5.55
C ASP A 256 59.69 -9.43 -6.27
N ARG A 257 59.64 -9.50 -7.59
CA ARG A 257 60.78 -9.63 -8.45
C ARG A 257 61.03 -8.33 -9.19
N ASN A 258 62.11 -7.69 -8.81
CA ASN A 258 62.61 -6.49 -9.44
C ASN A 258 63.80 -6.90 -10.37
N GLU A 259 63.57 -6.74 -11.70
CA GLU A 259 64.57 -7.11 -12.70
C GLU A 259 65.71 -6.05 -12.83
N ARG A 260 65.76 -5.08 -11.92
CA ARG A 260 66.88 -4.16 -11.81
C ARG A 260 68.11 -4.91 -11.39
N PRO A 261 69.21 -4.89 -12.22
CA PRO A 261 70.48 -5.49 -11.82
C PRO A 261 71.05 -4.74 -10.62
N ASN A 262 71.52 -5.48 -9.62
CA ASN A 262 72.31 -4.89 -8.56
C ASN A 262 73.64 -4.42 -9.17
N GLU A 263 74.00 -3.16 -9.01
CA GLU A 263 75.16 -2.55 -9.62
C GLU A 263 76.49 -3.21 -9.19
N LEU A 264 76.53 -3.87 -8.03
CA LEU A 264 77.72 -4.58 -7.49
C LEU A 264 77.75 -6.05 -7.88
N THR A 265 76.62 -6.73 -8.03
CA THR A 265 76.54 -8.18 -8.18
C THR A 265 75.97 -8.64 -9.53
N GLY A 266 75.35 -7.74 -10.34
CA GLY A 266 74.69 -8.06 -11.60
C GLY A 266 73.45 -8.95 -11.47
N ARG A 267 73.06 -9.31 -10.25
CA ARG A 267 71.89 -10.18 -10.00
C ARG A 267 70.59 -9.43 -9.85
N HIS A 268 69.48 -10.00 -10.35
CA HIS A 268 68.14 -9.48 -10.15
C HIS A 268 67.71 -9.66 -8.69
N HIS A 269 67.12 -8.65 -8.14
CA HIS A 269 66.60 -8.70 -6.77
C HIS A 269 65.22 -9.39 -6.75
N THR A 270 65.10 -10.45 -5.96
CA THR A 270 63.86 -11.11 -5.64
C THR A 270 63.69 -11.03 -4.13
N ALA A 271 62.63 -10.36 -3.69
CA ALA A 271 62.26 -10.29 -2.29
C ALA A 271 61.03 -11.16 -2.04
N GLN A 272 61.07 -11.96 -1.00
CA GLN A 272 59.90 -12.61 -0.42
C GLN A 272 59.73 -12.02 0.96
N ALA A 273 58.49 -11.54 1.22
CA ALA A 273 58.15 -10.97 2.52
C ALA A 273 56.90 -11.66 3.04
N SER A 274 56.92 -12.02 4.32
CA SER A 274 55.72 -12.48 5.04
C SER A 274 55.69 -11.71 6.35
N ASN A 275 54.52 -11.20 6.67
CA ASN A 275 54.31 -10.50 7.93
C ASN A 275 52.97 -10.91 8.57
N VAL A 276 52.92 -10.81 9.88
CA VAL A 276 51.71 -10.98 10.69
C VAL A 276 51.72 -9.84 11.68
N GLN A 277 50.58 -9.12 11.74
CA GLN A 277 50.48 -7.89 12.53
C GLN A 277 49.12 -7.83 13.21
N LEU A 278 49.13 -7.27 14.43
CA LEU A 278 47.91 -6.73 15.05
C LEU A 278 47.98 -5.20 14.93
N VAL A 279 47.03 -4.62 14.20
CA VAL A 279 47.04 -3.18 13.89
C VAL A 279 45.92 -2.50 14.64
N ALA A 280 46.26 -1.61 15.57
CA ALA A 280 45.32 -0.72 16.21
C ALA A 280 45.38 0.66 15.55
N SER A 281 44.26 1.17 15.11
CA SER A 281 44.14 2.50 14.50
C SER A 281 43.12 3.34 15.25
N TYR A 282 43.51 4.55 15.63
CA TYR A 282 42.64 5.48 16.29
C TYR A 282 42.73 6.87 15.65
N ASN A 283 41.61 7.39 15.19
CA ASN A 283 41.59 8.70 14.60
C ASN A 283 41.36 9.77 15.67
N LEU A 284 42.34 10.63 15.88
CA LEU A 284 42.30 11.67 16.90
C LEU A 284 41.43 12.85 16.49
N TYR A 285 41.37 13.20 15.21
CA TYR A 285 40.61 14.35 14.74
C TYR A 285 40.30 14.29 13.23
N ARG A 286 39.01 14.40 12.88
CA ARG A 286 38.52 14.42 11.49
C ARG A 286 37.81 15.76 11.14
N GLY A 287 38.27 16.88 11.67
CA GLY A 287 37.64 18.18 11.35
C GLY A 287 36.18 18.30 11.82
N GLY A 288 35.75 17.55 12.86
CA GLY A 288 34.38 17.56 13.35
C GLY A 288 33.39 16.65 12.56
N ALA A 289 33.85 15.91 11.56
CA ALA A 289 32.99 15.07 10.71
C ALA A 289 32.25 13.99 11.52
N ASP A 290 32.91 13.33 12.47
CA ASP A 290 32.28 12.26 13.27
C ASP A 290 31.14 12.80 14.15
N SER A 291 31.35 13.98 14.79
CA SER A 291 30.30 14.65 15.56
C SER A 291 29.11 15.10 14.66
N ALA A 292 29.42 15.58 13.46
CA ALA A 292 28.39 15.94 12.48
C ALA A 292 27.60 14.72 12.03
N ARG A 293 28.26 13.59 11.81
CA ARG A 293 27.63 12.31 11.44
C ARG A 293 26.65 11.83 12.51
N VAL A 294 27.03 11.88 13.79
CA VAL A 294 26.12 11.52 14.91
C VAL A 294 24.92 12.45 14.96
N ARG A 295 25.09 13.77 14.74
CA ARG A 295 23.95 14.69 14.66
C ARG A 295 23.05 14.39 13.47
N GLN A 296 23.63 14.06 12.33
CA GLN A 296 22.88 13.66 11.13
C GLN A 296 22.03 12.42 11.38
N THR A 297 22.63 11.34 11.91
CA THR A 297 21.90 10.08 12.17
C THR A 297 20.84 10.23 13.25
N LYS A 298 21.06 11.09 14.29
CA LYS A 298 20.01 11.45 15.25
C LYS A 298 18.82 12.16 14.60
N ALA A 299 19.09 13.11 13.70
CA ALA A 299 18.00 13.77 12.97
C ALA A 299 17.22 12.77 12.09
N GLN A 300 17.90 11.78 11.50
CA GLN A 300 17.26 10.69 10.75
C GLN A 300 16.38 9.81 11.65
N SER A 301 16.83 9.47 12.89
CA SER A 301 16.01 8.75 13.87
C SER A 301 14.77 9.55 14.27
N TYR A 302 14.87 10.86 14.50
CA TYR A 302 13.70 11.70 14.78
C TYR A 302 12.73 11.74 13.59
N ALA A 303 13.24 11.86 12.36
CA ALA A 303 12.41 11.80 11.16
C ALA A 303 11.70 10.43 11.02
N ALA A 304 12.39 9.32 11.33
CA ALA A 304 11.77 7.99 11.31
C ALA A 304 10.66 7.85 12.37
N ARG A 305 10.82 8.50 13.54
CA ARG A 305 9.76 8.57 14.56
C ARG A 305 8.52 9.31 14.04
N ASP A 306 8.72 10.49 13.45
CA ASP A 306 7.62 11.28 12.90
C ASP A 306 6.91 10.52 11.77
N VAL A 307 7.66 9.76 10.93
CA VAL A 307 7.11 8.88 9.89
C VAL A 307 6.22 7.81 10.49
N ARG A 308 6.66 7.13 11.55
CA ARG A 308 5.84 6.14 12.27
C ARG A 308 4.56 6.78 12.82
N ASP A 309 4.69 7.92 13.47
CA ASP A 309 3.58 8.59 14.15
C ASP A 309 2.51 9.06 13.16
N TYR A 310 2.88 9.65 12.02
CA TYR A 310 1.89 10.01 11.01
C TYR A 310 1.29 8.78 10.31
N THR A 311 2.07 7.70 10.10
CA THR A 311 1.54 6.45 9.53
C THR A 311 0.47 5.85 10.44
N CYS A 312 0.71 5.87 11.76
CA CYS A 312 -0.26 5.40 12.72
C CYS A 312 -1.57 6.23 12.68
N ARG A 313 -1.47 7.56 12.62
CA ARG A 313 -2.64 8.44 12.47
C ARG A 313 -3.40 8.19 11.18
N ASN A 314 -2.70 7.94 10.07
CA ASN A 314 -3.34 7.61 8.80
C ASN A 314 -4.13 6.30 8.89
N VAL A 315 -3.55 5.25 9.47
CA VAL A 315 -4.25 3.97 9.64
C VAL A 315 -5.46 4.11 10.56
N GLN A 316 -5.34 4.85 11.67
CA GLN A 316 -6.46 5.15 12.55
C GLN A 316 -7.59 5.91 11.81
N GLN A 317 -7.25 6.92 11.02
CA GLN A 317 -8.21 7.65 10.21
C GLN A 317 -8.96 6.72 9.25
N GLU A 318 -8.25 5.84 8.54
CA GLU A 318 -8.86 4.90 7.60
C GLU A 318 -9.80 3.90 8.32
N LEU A 319 -9.40 3.37 9.48
CA LEU A 319 -10.25 2.51 10.30
C LEU A 319 -11.51 3.26 10.76
N SER A 320 -11.37 4.50 11.23
CA SER A 320 -12.49 5.32 11.69
C SER A 320 -13.45 5.66 10.55
N ILE A 321 -12.94 6.03 9.37
CA ILE A 321 -13.76 6.31 8.18
C ILE A 321 -14.50 5.04 7.72
N ALA A 322 -13.78 3.91 7.65
CA ALA A 322 -14.39 2.64 7.25
C ALA A 322 -15.52 2.24 8.19
N TRP A 323 -15.28 2.33 9.51
CA TRP A 323 -16.29 2.03 10.51
C TRP A 323 -17.52 2.96 10.44
N ASN A 324 -17.30 4.27 10.38
CA ASN A 324 -18.38 5.24 10.24
C ASN A 324 -19.22 4.98 8.98
N ASN A 325 -18.59 4.62 7.86
CA ASN A 325 -19.31 4.25 6.64
C ASN A 325 -20.16 2.98 6.82
N ILE A 326 -19.65 1.96 7.54
CA ILE A 326 -20.40 0.74 7.85
C ILE A 326 -21.66 1.09 8.65
N VAL A 327 -21.53 1.84 9.74
CA VAL A 327 -22.65 2.24 10.59
C VAL A 327 -23.67 3.05 9.79
N ARG A 328 -23.23 4.10 9.12
CA ARG A 328 -24.09 4.97 8.31
C ARG A 328 -24.84 4.19 7.21
N LEU A 329 -24.17 3.31 6.49
CA LEU A 329 -24.80 2.56 5.40
C LEU A 329 -25.80 1.52 5.92
N ARG A 330 -25.51 0.86 7.06
CA ARG A 330 -26.45 -0.06 7.70
C ARG A 330 -27.76 0.65 8.11
N GLU A 331 -27.68 1.88 8.59
CA GLU A 331 -28.84 2.70 8.91
C GLU A 331 -29.54 3.25 7.66
N GLN A 332 -28.83 3.59 6.60
CA GLN A 332 -29.36 4.20 5.38
C GLN A 332 -30.07 3.21 4.46
N ILE A 333 -29.55 1.99 4.31
CA ILE A 333 -30.08 0.98 3.37
C ILE A 333 -31.58 0.68 3.58
N PRO A 334 -32.09 0.52 4.81
CA PRO A 334 -33.53 0.33 5.03
C PRO A 334 -34.40 1.45 4.44
N PHE A 335 -34.00 2.71 4.60
CA PHE A 335 -34.75 3.87 4.04
C PHE A 335 -34.69 3.90 2.51
N LEU A 336 -33.53 3.54 1.90
CA LEU A 336 -33.43 3.44 0.44
C LEU A 336 -34.31 2.30 -0.10
N ARG A 337 -34.40 1.20 0.62
CA ARG A 337 -35.29 0.06 0.27
C ARG A 337 -36.74 0.42 0.35
N ASP A 338 -37.18 1.14 1.40
CA ASP A 338 -38.54 1.63 1.54
C ASP A 338 -38.89 2.63 0.43
N HIS A 339 -37.94 3.50 0.07
CA HIS A 339 -38.12 4.45 -1.04
C HIS A 339 -38.29 3.73 -2.38
N GLU A 340 -37.40 2.77 -2.71
CA GLU A 340 -37.53 1.95 -3.93
C GLU A 340 -38.86 1.21 -3.99
N LEU A 341 -39.29 0.58 -2.88
CA LEU A 341 -40.56 -0.16 -2.80
C LEU A 341 -41.76 0.76 -3.00
N ALA A 342 -41.76 1.96 -2.38
CA ALA A 342 -42.82 2.93 -2.52
C ALA A 342 -42.93 3.43 -3.96
N THR A 343 -41.81 3.85 -4.55
CA THR A 343 -41.76 4.36 -5.94
C THR A 343 -42.14 3.27 -6.94
N SER A 344 -41.74 2.01 -6.72
CA SER A 344 -42.13 0.87 -7.55
C SER A 344 -43.66 0.66 -7.55
N LYS A 345 -44.33 0.80 -6.40
CA LYS A 345 -45.79 0.72 -6.29
C LYS A 345 -46.45 1.88 -7.02
N VAL A 346 -45.97 3.11 -6.84
CA VAL A 346 -46.49 4.32 -7.52
C VAL A 346 -46.38 4.16 -9.03
N ARG A 347 -45.24 3.68 -9.52
CA ARG A 347 -44.95 3.41 -10.94
C ARG A 347 -46.02 2.47 -11.54
N VAL A 348 -46.34 1.36 -10.86
CA VAL A 348 -47.37 0.41 -11.34
C VAL A 348 -48.73 1.06 -11.43
N ALA A 349 -49.12 1.82 -10.39
CA ALA A 349 -50.39 2.55 -10.37
C ALA A 349 -50.47 3.61 -11.49
N TYR A 350 -49.39 4.39 -11.69
CA TYR A 350 -49.37 5.44 -12.72
C TYR A 350 -49.39 4.86 -14.13
N MET A 351 -48.72 3.72 -14.38
CA MET A 351 -48.80 3.01 -15.65
C MET A 351 -50.25 2.60 -15.97
N GLN A 352 -50.99 2.03 -15.01
CA GLN A 352 -52.40 1.65 -15.17
C GLN A 352 -53.29 2.87 -15.44
N GLN A 353 -53.11 3.95 -14.67
CA GLN A 353 -53.87 5.19 -14.86
C GLN A 353 -53.59 5.87 -16.21
N PHE A 354 -52.34 5.83 -16.68
CA PHE A 354 -51.98 6.34 -18.00
C PHE A 354 -52.62 5.54 -19.14
N GLN A 355 -52.70 4.22 -19.01
CA GLN A 355 -53.36 3.37 -20.01
C GLN A 355 -54.85 3.72 -20.21
N ILE A 356 -55.53 4.09 -19.16
CA ILE A 356 -56.95 4.50 -19.20
C ILE A 356 -57.16 6.02 -19.36
N GLY A 357 -56.06 6.78 -19.60
CA GLY A 357 -56.13 8.22 -19.87
C GLY A 357 -56.37 9.12 -18.64
N GLN A 358 -56.23 8.59 -17.41
CA GLN A 358 -56.43 9.34 -16.15
C GLN A 358 -55.15 10.00 -15.64
N ARG A 359 -53.99 9.73 -16.23
CA ARG A 359 -52.71 10.28 -15.82
C ARG A 359 -51.92 10.80 -17.01
N SER A 360 -51.12 11.85 -16.83
CA SER A 360 -50.29 12.42 -17.89
C SER A 360 -49.09 11.53 -18.21
N LEU A 361 -48.56 11.63 -19.44
CA LEU A 361 -47.29 10.99 -19.84
C LEU A 361 -46.14 11.49 -18.98
N LEU A 362 -46.13 12.78 -18.62
CA LEU A 362 -45.09 13.38 -17.83
C LEU A 362 -44.96 12.68 -16.47
N ASP A 363 -46.08 12.51 -15.75
CA ASP A 363 -46.07 11.83 -14.44
C ASP A 363 -45.54 10.41 -14.53
N LEU A 364 -45.88 9.68 -15.61
CA LEU A 364 -45.36 8.33 -15.82
C LEU A 364 -43.86 8.33 -16.07
N LEU A 365 -43.37 9.18 -16.98
CA LEU A 365 -41.94 9.26 -17.32
C LEU A 365 -41.09 9.72 -16.15
N ASP A 366 -41.57 10.66 -15.33
CA ASP A 366 -40.87 11.12 -14.12
C ASP A 366 -40.78 10.01 -13.07
N THR A 367 -41.89 9.27 -12.86
CA THR A 367 -41.90 8.12 -11.93
C THR A 367 -40.98 6.99 -12.40
N GLU A 368 -40.88 6.73 -13.72
CA GLU A 368 -39.93 5.74 -14.24
C GLU A 368 -38.45 6.13 -13.97
N ASN A 369 -38.12 7.41 -14.12
CA ASN A 369 -36.79 7.90 -13.79
C ASN A 369 -36.54 7.84 -12.28
N GLU A 370 -37.50 8.26 -11.45
CA GLU A 370 -37.37 8.18 -10.00
C GLU A 370 -37.17 6.74 -9.52
N LEU A 371 -37.88 5.77 -10.09
CA LEU A 371 -37.67 4.36 -9.78
C LEU A 371 -36.30 3.87 -10.22
N PHE A 372 -35.83 4.28 -11.41
CA PHE A 372 -34.50 3.94 -11.87
C PHE A 372 -33.40 4.47 -10.93
N ASP A 373 -33.52 5.76 -10.51
CA ASP A 373 -32.60 6.38 -9.59
C ASP A 373 -32.67 5.76 -8.18
N ALA A 374 -33.84 5.45 -7.69
CA ALA A 374 -34.05 4.78 -6.39
C ALA A 374 -33.41 3.38 -6.37
N ARG A 375 -33.57 2.59 -7.43
CA ARG A 375 -32.93 1.28 -7.58
C ARG A 375 -31.40 1.39 -7.61
N ARG A 376 -30.88 2.34 -8.40
CA ARG A 376 -29.43 2.59 -8.45
C ARG A 376 -28.87 3.01 -7.09
N ALA A 377 -29.57 3.90 -6.39
CA ALA A 377 -29.15 4.36 -5.07
C ALA A 377 -29.11 3.22 -4.05
N LEU A 378 -30.15 2.37 -4.01
CA LEU A 378 -30.17 1.19 -3.14
C LEU A 378 -29.02 0.24 -3.44
N ARG A 379 -28.85 -0.16 -4.72
CA ARG A 379 -27.77 -1.10 -5.08
C ARG A 379 -26.40 -0.53 -4.82
N ASN A 380 -26.17 0.73 -5.14
CA ASN A 380 -24.90 1.39 -4.82
C ASN A 380 -24.62 1.36 -3.33
N ALA A 381 -25.58 1.67 -2.46
CA ALA A 381 -25.39 1.62 -1.02
C ALA A 381 -25.10 0.20 -0.50
N GLU A 382 -25.75 -0.84 -1.05
CA GLU A 382 -25.46 -2.24 -0.69
C GLU A 382 -24.04 -2.66 -1.06
N TYR A 383 -23.53 -2.24 -2.23
CA TYR A 383 -22.13 -2.51 -2.64
C TYR A 383 -21.12 -1.65 -1.87
N ASP A 384 -21.45 -0.39 -1.58
CA ASP A 384 -20.61 0.50 -0.79
C ASP A 384 -20.44 -0.01 0.64
N LEU A 385 -21.48 -0.65 1.23
CA LEU A 385 -21.38 -1.30 2.53
C LEU A 385 -20.34 -2.43 2.48
N LYS A 386 -20.41 -3.33 1.49
CA LYS A 386 -19.45 -4.40 1.33
C LYS A 386 -18.01 -3.88 1.16
N LEU A 387 -17.84 -2.79 0.40
CA LEU A 387 -16.53 -2.14 0.24
C LEU A 387 -16.01 -1.52 1.53
N ALA A 388 -16.89 -0.91 2.35
CA ALA A 388 -16.52 -0.37 3.65
C ALA A 388 -16.09 -1.47 4.63
N GLU A 389 -16.79 -2.61 4.66
CA GLU A 389 -16.43 -3.80 5.44
C GLU A 389 -15.07 -4.36 5.03
N LEU A 390 -14.81 -4.47 3.72
CA LEU A 390 -13.49 -4.91 3.20
C LEU A 390 -12.37 -3.95 3.60
N ARG A 391 -12.59 -2.63 3.52
CA ARG A 391 -11.60 -1.63 3.94
C ARG A 391 -11.25 -1.79 5.41
N TRP A 392 -12.26 -1.94 6.27
CA TRP A 392 -12.02 -2.15 7.70
C TRP A 392 -11.20 -3.42 7.96
N LEU A 393 -11.55 -4.55 7.32
CA LEU A 393 -10.82 -5.80 7.42
C LEU A 393 -9.36 -5.68 6.91
N THR A 394 -9.13 -4.88 5.88
CA THR A 394 -7.79 -4.64 5.34
C THR A 394 -6.92 -3.88 6.32
N PHE A 395 -7.42 -2.74 6.85
CA PHE A 395 -6.64 -1.91 7.78
C PHE A 395 -6.46 -2.57 9.15
N SER A 396 -7.33 -3.50 9.54
CA SER A 396 -7.17 -4.35 10.72
C SER A 396 -6.32 -5.60 10.48
N HIS A 397 -5.77 -5.79 9.27
CA HIS A 397 -5.02 -6.99 8.87
C HIS A 397 -5.80 -8.30 9.03
N GLN A 398 -7.11 -8.26 8.80
CA GLN A 398 -8.00 -9.42 8.94
C GLN A 398 -8.66 -9.87 7.63
N LEU A 399 -8.37 -9.22 6.50
CA LEU A 399 -9.05 -9.51 5.23
C LEU A 399 -8.79 -10.94 4.75
N LEU A 400 -7.56 -11.40 4.68
CA LEU A 400 -7.22 -12.76 4.22
C LEU A 400 -7.79 -13.85 5.15
N PRO A 401 -7.60 -13.77 6.50
CA PRO A 401 -8.26 -14.68 7.42
C PRO A 401 -9.79 -14.66 7.32
N ALA A 402 -10.40 -13.48 7.11
CA ALA A 402 -11.85 -13.35 6.92
C ALA A 402 -12.34 -14.06 5.66
N LEU A 403 -11.52 -14.15 4.63
CA LEU A 403 -11.78 -14.89 3.41
C LEU A 403 -11.43 -16.39 3.51
N GLY A 404 -10.86 -16.83 4.64
CA GLY A 404 -10.37 -18.21 4.81
C GLY A 404 -9.08 -18.48 4.02
N LEU A 405 -8.32 -17.45 3.68
CA LEU A 405 -7.05 -17.54 2.99
C LEU A 405 -5.89 -17.43 3.98
N GLN A 406 -4.81 -18.15 3.69
CA GLN A 406 -3.55 -17.99 4.40
C GLN A 406 -2.75 -16.85 3.80
N GLN A 407 -2.02 -16.13 4.64
CA GLN A 407 -1.14 -15.08 4.19
C GLN A 407 0.07 -15.70 3.45
N PRO A 408 0.34 -15.29 2.20
CA PRO A 408 1.56 -15.66 1.52
C PRO A 408 2.80 -15.21 2.32
N HIS A 409 3.86 -16.00 2.26
CA HIS A 409 5.14 -15.70 2.94
C HIS A 409 5.09 -15.59 4.48
N ASN A 410 4.06 -16.17 5.12
CA ASN A 410 3.99 -16.21 6.58
C ASN A 410 5.11 -17.03 7.23
N GLN A 411 5.78 -17.91 6.47
CA GLN A 411 6.92 -18.71 6.93
C GLN A 411 8.26 -17.96 6.82
N ASP A 412 8.27 -16.83 6.10
CA ASP A 412 9.48 -16.04 5.83
C ASP A 412 9.68 -14.90 6.84
N VAL A 413 8.98 -14.93 7.99
CA VAL A 413 9.11 -13.92 9.05
C VAL A 413 10.55 -13.87 9.53
N PRO A 414 11.24 -12.71 9.49
CA PRO A 414 12.59 -12.58 10.01
C PRO A 414 12.65 -12.84 11.52
N GLU A 415 13.72 -13.50 12.01
CA GLU A 415 13.91 -13.75 13.44
C GLU A 415 13.92 -12.44 14.25
N GLU A 416 14.50 -11.36 13.69
CA GLU A 416 14.57 -10.06 14.33
C GLU A 416 13.18 -9.37 14.49
N ALA A 417 12.14 -9.91 13.88
CA ALA A 417 10.77 -9.41 14.09
C ALA A 417 10.26 -9.69 15.52
N GLU A 418 10.78 -10.73 16.20
CA GLU A 418 10.46 -11.03 17.59
C GLU A 418 11.02 -9.95 18.55
N ASP A 419 12.11 -9.30 18.17
CA ASP A 419 12.74 -8.22 18.92
C ASP A 419 12.08 -6.85 18.70
N LEU A 420 11.03 -6.77 17.88
CA LEU A 420 10.37 -5.50 17.58
C LEU A 420 9.57 -4.99 18.77
N ILE A 421 10.09 -3.98 19.43
CA ILE A 421 9.45 -3.35 20.60
C ILE A 421 8.52 -2.23 20.12
N PHE A 422 7.24 -2.32 20.44
CA PHE A 422 6.29 -1.24 20.23
C PHE A 422 5.97 -0.59 21.60
N PRO A 423 6.50 0.61 21.90
CA PRO A 423 6.26 1.25 23.19
C PRO A 423 4.79 1.69 23.32
N GLN A 424 4.17 1.43 24.48
CA GLN A 424 2.78 1.82 24.73
C GLN A 424 2.55 3.34 24.57
N GLU A 425 3.56 4.16 24.86
CA GLU A 425 3.51 5.61 24.65
C GLU A 425 3.33 6.00 23.18
N ALA A 426 3.82 5.17 22.24
CA ALA A 426 3.65 5.39 20.80
C ALA A 426 2.19 5.19 20.36
N LEU A 427 1.45 4.30 21.03
CA LEU A 427 0.02 4.15 20.79
C LEU A 427 -0.77 5.39 21.22
N GLN A 428 -0.39 6.06 22.30
CA GLN A 428 -1.09 7.27 22.77
C GLN A 428 -1.06 8.40 21.74
N VAL A 429 -0.01 8.47 20.89
CA VAL A 429 0.08 9.45 19.80
C VAL A 429 -0.91 9.13 18.68
N CYS A 430 -1.28 7.86 18.54
CA CYS A 430 -2.19 7.35 17.52
C CYS A 430 -3.65 7.37 17.98
N MET A 431 -3.88 7.28 19.31
CA MET A 431 -5.21 7.16 19.93
C MET A 431 -5.86 8.54 20.06
N GLU A 432 -6.46 9.03 18.99
CA GLU A 432 -7.53 10.01 19.15
C GLU A 432 -8.82 9.26 19.45
N PRO A 433 -9.68 9.77 20.35
CA PRO A 433 -10.97 9.13 20.64
C PRO A 433 -11.75 8.99 19.32
N VAL A 434 -12.27 7.79 19.09
CA VAL A 434 -13.17 7.52 17.95
C VAL A 434 -14.38 8.47 18.08
N PRO A 435 -14.73 9.25 17.06
CA PRO A 435 -15.92 10.09 17.12
C PRO A 435 -17.13 9.24 17.48
N ASP A 436 -17.88 9.64 18.50
CA ASP A 436 -19.12 8.98 18.88
C ASP A 436 -20.18 9.22 17.77
N THR A 437 -20.22 8.31 16.79
CA THR A 437 -21.17 8.35 15.68
C THR A 437 -22.55 7.78 16.06
N ALA A 438 -22.66 7.10 17.22
CA ALA A 438 -23.92 6.53 17.68
C ALA A 438 -24.90 7.61 18.17
N ASN A 439 -24.43 8.83 18.45
CA ASN A 439 -25.22 9.95 18.91
C ASN A 439 -25.39 11.08 17.89
N LEU A 440 -25.35 10.77 16.59
CA LEU A 440 -25.80 11.72 15.55
C LEU A 440 -27.32 11.91 15.69
N GLN A 441 -27.72 12.71 16.69
CA GLN A 441 -29.12 13.10 16.79
C GLN A 441 -29.51 13.89 15.54
N PRO A 442 -30.66 13.57 14.90
CA PRO A 442 -31.12 14.33 13.77
C PRO A 442 -31.29 15.79 14.20
N VAL A 443 -30.69 16.70 13.45
CA VAL A 443 -30.86 18.14 13.66
C VAL A 443 -32.34 18.42 13.46
N MET A 444 -33.08 18.71 14.55
CA MET A 444 -34.49 19.13 14.49
C MET A 444 -34.52 20.50 13.86
N VAL A 445 -35.05 20.58 12.65
CA VAL A 445 -35.33 21.84 11.95
C VAL A 445 -36.69 22.33 12.40
N GLU A 446 -36.74 23.34 13.28
CA GLU A 446 -37.99 24.04 13.58
C GLU A 446 -38.35 24.98 12.42
N TYR A 447 -39.34 24.60 11.63
CA TYR A 447 -39.97 25.50 10.66
C TYR A 447 -40.82 26.52 11.39
N ARG A 448 -40.36 27.76 11.48
CA ARG A 448 -41.26 28.87 11.86
C ARG A 448 -42.13 29.25 10.66
N ASN A 449 -43.43 29.37 10.89
CA ASN A 449 -44.45 29.66 9.87
C ASN A 449 -44.35 31.06 9.20
N ASN A 450 -43.27 31.81 9.35
CA ASN A 450 -43.07 33.10 8.70
C ASN A 450 -41.71 33.14 8.04
N MET A 451 -41.62 32.89 6.76
CA MET A 451 -40.58 33.21 5.73
C MET A 451 -39.15 33.58 6.19
N GLU A 452 -38.73 33.27 7.41
CA GLU A 452 -37.36 33.37 7.89
C GLU A 452 -36.64 32.06 7.66
N PRO A 453 -35.36 32.09 7.24
CA PRO A 453 -34.57 30.88 7.04
C PRO A 453 -34.47 30.08 8.35
N PRO A 454 -34.43 28.74 8.31
CA PRO A 454 -34.37 27.88 9.49
C PRO A 454 -33.14 28.18 10.32
N VAL A 455 -33.34 28.42 11.62
CA VAL A 455 -32.27 28.60 12.59
C VAL A 455 -31.81 27.21 13.06
N LEU A 456 -30.59 26.81 12.70
CA LEU A 456 -29.98 25.60 13.20
C LEU A 456 -29.63 25.82 14.70
N ARG A 457 -30.35 25.18 15.62
CA ARG A 457 -29.92 25.08 17.02
C ARG A 457 -29.09 23.85 17.20
N GLN A 458 -27.82 24.04 17.58
CA GLN A 458 -27.06 22.96 18.17
C GLN A 458 -27.68 22.62 19.52
N VAL A 459 -28.19 21.41 19.67
CA VAL A 459 -28.61 20.89 20.97
C VAL A 459 -27.32 20.57 21.72
N SER A 460 -26.97 21.40 22.70
CA SER A 460 -25.91 21.07 23.64
C SER A 460 -26.30 19.81 24.40
N ALA A 461 -25.50 18.75 24.26
CA ALA A 461 -25.59 17.59 25.12
C ALA A 461 -25.29 18.03 26.57
N ASN A 462 -26.25 17.80 27.46
CA ASN A 462 -26.05 17.82 28.90
C ASN A 462 -25.52 16.47 29.35
#